data_3e6680ed771111cb3d229781a1aed7cf
#
_entry.id   3e6680ed771111cb3d229781a1aed7cf
#
_cell.length_a   1.000
_cell.length_b   1.000
_cell.length_c   1.000
_cell.angle_alpha   90.00
_cell.angle_beta   90.00
_cell.angle_gamma   90.00
#
_symmetry.space_group_name_H-M   'P 1'
#
loop_
_entity.id
_entity.type
_entity.pdbx_description
1 polymer ?
#
loop_
_entity_poly.entity_id
_entity_poly.type
_entity_poly.pdbx_seq_one_letter_code
_entity_poly.pdbx_strand_id
1 'polypeptide(L)'
;MDVKYKTIVATLTEEILGGKFVPLGVFPSERALAMRFSVSRQTVQRVLRELNRRGLVYSRQGKGTFLTDSAENLHETVGLIVTGARRTEIVSEIRAEVTRLARRMGLSLAFGDASALNASEVAKRALALAKDFVRRRVSGVILQPVEFHRNARQVNARILEQFAEKGIPVVLIDCDVVEPPDRSGLDIVGIDNFHAGRMIGAHLLARGARNVAFLSQANYPATILRRMEGVRSVFPRLGERGVVVLRELSVPALARAFRKLDRIDAVVCQNDIAAVNLMAAFRRLGRRVPEDVLVAGFDDVAYAPLLHPSLTSVRQPCRQIAGRAFDLLLERIGKAESPAEDVRMMPTLVARASTSRPHKS
;
A
#
# COMPACT_ATOMS: atom_id res chain seq x y z
N MET A 1 19.05 19.30 -17.21
CA MET A 1 20.28 18.68 -16.67
C MET A 1 20.04 17.43 -15.80
N ASP A 2 18.86 17.29 -15.20
CA ASP A 2 18.57 16.16 -14.28
C ASP A 2 18.34 14.80 -14.95
N VAL A 3 17.95 14.77 -16.21
CA VAL A 3 17.63 13.52 -16.94
C VAL A 3 18.89 12.68 -17.19
N LYS A 4 19.99 13.29 -17.68
CA LYS A 4 21.25 12.56 -17.96
C LYS A 4 21.84 11.90 -16.68
N TYR A 5 21.82 12.61 -15.55
CA TYR A 5 22.31 12.07 -14.28
C TYR A 5 21.55 10.81 -13.87
N LYS A 6 20.21 10.85 -13.88
CA LYS A 6 19.36 9.70 -13.50
C LYS A 6 19.56 8.51 -14.43
N THR A 7 19.70 8.75 -15.72
CA THR A 7 19.99 7.71 -16.71
C THR A 7 21.34 7.04 -16.44
N ILE A 8 22.40 7.82 -16.15
CA ILE A 8 23.74 7.24 -15.87
C ILE A 8 23.70 6.40 -14.59
N VAL A 9 23.04 6.89 -13.54
CA VAL A 9 22.86 6.12 -12.28
C VAL A 9 22.12 4.81 -12.56
N ALA A 10 21.04 4.83 -13.34
CA ALA A 10 20.29 3.62 -13.70
C ALA A 10 21.17 2.64 -14.49
N THR A 11 21.85 3.11 -15.55
CA THR A 11 22.72 2.26 -16.38
C THR A 11 23.85 1.62 -15.57
N LEU A 12 24.54 2.41 -14.73
CA LEU A 12 25.63 1.86 -13.92
C LEU A 12 25.10 0.91 -12.84
N THR A 13 23.93 1.18 -12.26
CA THR A 13 23.28 0.26 -11.36
C THR A 13 22.97 -1.07 -12.05
N GLU A 14 22.36 -1.04 -13.24
CA GLU A 14 22.10 -2.24 -14.05
C GLU A 14 23.37 -3.02 -14.39
N GLU A 15 24.46 -2.33 -14.74
CA GLU A 15 25.75 -2.96 -15.06
C GLU A 15 26.43 -3.59 -13.85
N ILE A 16 26.37 -2.93 -12.68
CA ILE A 16 26.88 -3.48 -11.41
C ILE A 16 26.08 -4.74 -11.05
N LEU A 17 24.75 -4.63 -11.05
CA LEU A 17 23.86 -5.71 -10.70
C LEU A 17 23.84 -6.85 -11.74
N GLY A 18 24.12 -6.55 -12.99
CA GLY A 18 24.29 -7.53 -14.08
C GLY A 18 25.65 -8.24 -14.07
N GLY A 19 26.50 -8.02 -13.05
CA GLY A 19 27.80 -8.70 -12.92
C GLY A 19 28.86 -8.23 -13.94
N LYS A 20 28.70 -7.06 -14.55
CA LYS A 20 29.67 -6.53 -15.52
C LYS A 20 30.99 -6.13 -14.87
N PHE A 21 31.01 -5.92 -13.58
CA PHE A 21 32.17 -5.56 -12.79
C PHE A 21 32.48 -6.65 -11.78
N VAL A 22 33.77 -6.95 -11.60
CA VAL A 22 34.21 -7.97 -10.65
C VAL A 22 34.00 -7.48 -9.21
N PRO A 23 33.34 -8.27 -8.32
CA PRO A 23 33.20 -7.93 -6.89
C PRO A 23 34.56 -7.60 -6.24
N LEU A 24 34.56 -6.62 -5.32
CA LEU A 24 35.78 -6.03 -4.75
C LEU A 24 36.78 -5.48 -5.78
N GLY A 25 36.43 -5.54 -7.07
CA GLY A 25 37.24 -5.01 -8.15
C GLY A 25 37.23 -3.47 -8.20
N VAL A 26 38.21 -2.90 -8.86
CA VAL A 26 38.31 -1.45 -9.09
C VAL A 26 37.18 -1.03 -10.04
N PHE A 27 36.31 -0.17 -9.55
CA PHE A 27 35.26 0.45 -10.37
C PHE A 27 35.88 1.48 -11.33
N PRO A 28 35.31 1.72 -12.52
CA PRO A 28 35.89 2.66 -13.48
C PRO A 28 36.15 4.04 -12.86
N SER A 29 37.30 4.62 -13.19
CA SER A 29 37.68 5.93 -12.68
C SER A 29 36.72 7.04 -13.09
N GLU A 30 36.67 8.15 -12.36
CA GLU A 30 35.88 9.34 -12.71
C GLU A 30 36.14 9.79 -14.15
N ARG A 31 37.42 9.74 -14.60
CA ARG A 31 37.83 10.10 -15.96
C ARG A 31 37.25 9.14 -17.00
N ALA A 32 37.32 7.85 -16.74
CA ALA A 32 36.74 6.83 -17.63
C ALA A 32 35.23 6.96 -17.80
N LEU A 33 34.53 7.19 -16.66
CA LEU A 33 33.08 7.40 -16.67
C LEU A 33 32.68 8.71 -17.35
N ALA A 34 33.45 9.80 -17.16
CA ALA A 34 33.22 11.08 -17.82
C ALA A 34 33.32 10.95 -19.32
N MET A 35 34.34 10.23 -19.83
CA MET A 35 34.52 9.94 -21.23
C MET A 35 33.41 9.05 -21.79
N ARG A 36 33.10 7.95 -21.08
CA ARG A 36 32.09 6.97 -21.51
C ARG A 36 30.71 7.59 -21.70
N PHE A 37 30.29 8.44 -20.75
CA PHE A 37 28.96 9.05 -20.79
C PHE A 37 28.92 10.47 -21.37
N SER A 38 30.06 11.00 -21.82
CA SER A 38 30.20 12.36 -22.35
C SER A 38 29.60 13.41 -21.40
N VAL A 39 30.01 13.37 -20.12
CA VAL A 39 29.55 14.29 -19.09
C VAL A 39 30.70 14.88 -18.29
N SER A 40 30.43 15.99 -17.56
CA SER A 40 31.43 16.63 -16.72
C SER A 40 31.87 15.75 -15.54
N ARG A 41 33.06 15.98 -15.02
CA ARG A 41 33.57 15.31 -13.83
C ARG A 41 32.65 15.53 -12.62
N GLN A 42 32.06 16.71 -12.47
CA GLN A 42 31.10 17.01 -11.42
C GLN A 42 29.85 16.12 -11.50
N THR A 43 29.35 15.86 -12.73
CA THR A 43 28.22 14.95 -12.94
C THR A 43 28.59 13.52 -12.51
N VAL A 44 29.80 13.06 -12.86
CA VAL A 44 30.27 11.73 -12.44
C VAL A 44 30.41 11.62 -10.91
N GLN A 45 30.93 12.64 -10.27
CA GLN A 45 31.03 12.67 -8.80
C GLN A 45 29.66 12.61 -8.13
N ARG A 46 28.65 13.29 -8.71
CA ARG A 46 27.27 13.19 -8.22
C ARG A 46 26.74 11.77 -8.41
N VAL A 47 27.01 11.14 -9.54
CA VAL A 47 26.65 9.74 -9.82
C VAL A 47 27.30 8.79 -8.82
N LEU A 48 28.62 8.92 -8.59
CA LEU A 48 29.34 8.07 -7.65
C LEU A 48 28.87 8.26 -6.22
N ARG A 49 28.54 9.48 -5.79
CA ARG A 49 27.91 9.73 -4.48
C ARG A 49 26.57 9.03 -4.35
N GLU A 50 25.76 9.03 -5.40
CA GLU A 50 24.47 8.33 -5.40
C GLU A 50 24.64 6.80 -5.37
N LEU A 51 25.60 6.25 -6.13
CA LEU A 51 25.92 4.82 -6.08
C LEU A 51 26.49 4.40 -4.73
N ASN A 52 27.28 5.27 -4.10
CA ASN A 52 27.78 5.07 -2.73
C ASN A 52 26.65 5.11 -1.70
N ARG A 53 25.74 6.10 -1.82
CA ARG A 53 24.54 6.19 -0.97
C ARG A 53 23.65 4.94 -1.08
N ARG A 54 23.64 4.30 -2.27
CA ARG A 54 22.97 3.03 -2.50
C ARG A 54 23.75 1.80 -2.05
N GLY A 55 24.93 2.01 -1.46
CA GLY A 55 25.77 0.92 -1.00
C GLY A 55 26.40 0.07 -2.11
N LEU A 56 26.36 0.50 -3.37
CA LEU A 56 26.88 -0.25 -4.51
C LEU A 56 28.39 -0.08 -4.72
N VAL A 57 28.92 1.07 -4.32
CA VAL A 57 30.35 1.37 -4.42
C VAL A 57 30.83 2.07 -3.14
N TYR A 58 32.15 1.99 -2.86
CA TYR A 58 32.81 2.79 -1.83
C TYR A 58 34.10 3.35 -2.38
N SER A 59 34.48 4.55 -1.92
CA SER A 59 35.72 5.22 -2.34
C SER A 59 36.77 5.13 -1.24
N ARG A 60 38.00 4.76 -1.62
CA ARG A 60 39.21 4.86 -0.76
C ARG A 60 40.08 5.99 -1.27
N GLN A 61 40.37 6.92 -0.40
CA GLN A 61 41.22 8.08 -0.74
C GLN A 61 42.56 7.63 -1.34
N GLY A 62 42.92 8.13 -2.52
CA GLY A 62 44.14 7.79 -3.24
C GLY A 62 44.14 6.41 -3.91
N LYS A 63 43.14 5.55 -3.71
CA LYS A 63 43.08 4.19 -4.27
C LYS A 63 41.97 3.97 -5.28
N GLY A 64 41.00 4.89 -5.37
CA GLY A 64 39.89 4.82 -6.33
C GLY A 64 38.56 4.41 -5.71
N THR A 65 37.59 4.09 -6.55
CA THR A 65 36.28 3.58 -6.20
C THR A 65 36.23 2.07 -6.43
N PHE A 66 35.61 1.35 -5.52
CA PHE A 66 35.51 -0.12 -5.53
C PHE A 66 34.05 -0.52 -5.39
N LEU A 67 33.69 -1.69 -5.89
CA LEU A 67 32.41 -2.31 -5.57
C LEU A 67 32.41 -2.75 -4.10
N THR A 68 31.26 -2.64 -3.46
CA THR A 68 31.05 -3.17 -2.10
C THR A 68 30.91 -4.69 -2.12
N ASP A 69 31.17 -5.36 -1.00
CA ASP A 69 30.84 -6.78 -0.81
C ASP A 69 29.35 -7.07 -1.00
N SER A 70 28.50 -6.05 -0.77
CA SER A 70 27.08 -6.12 -1.05
C SER A 70 26.76 -6.36 -2.54
N ALA A 71 27.71 -6.07 -3.45
CA ALA A 71 27.59 -6.42 -4.86
C ALA A 71 27.74 -7.94 -5.14
N GLU A 72 28.29 -8.71 -4.19
CA GLU A 72 28.35 -10.18 -4.26
C GLU A 72 27.02 -10.87 -3.93
N ASN A 73 26.15 -10.19 -3.18
CA ASN A 73 24.82 -10.71 -2.82
C ASN A 73 23.78 -10.48 -3.93
N LEU A 74 24.21 -10.60 -5.20
CA LEU A 74 23.39 -10.40 -6.42
C LEU A 74 22.22 -11.39 -6.58
N HIS A 75 21.93 -12.16 -5.56
CA HIS A 75 20.69 -12.93 -5.39
C HIS A 75 19.92 -12.51 -4.15
N GLU A 76 20.12 -11.25 -3.69
CA GLU A 76 19.32 -10.75 -2.58
C GLU A 76 17.85 -10.84 -2.91
N THR A 77 17.13 -11.48 -2.01
CA THR A 77 15.69 -11.66 -2.14
C THR A 77 15.00 -10.69 -1.21
N VAL A 78 14.18 -9.80 -1.74
CA VAL A 78 13.26 -8.98 -0.95
C VAL A 78 11.94 -9.70 -0.75
N GLY A 79 11.34 -9.54 0.41
CA GLY A 79 10.05 -10.13 0.76
C GLY A 79 8.90 -9.15 0.54
N LEU A 80 7.75 -9.64 0.07
CA LEU A 80 6.47 -8.94 0.12
C LEU A 80 5.43 -9.87 0.73
N ILE A 81 4.92 -9.52 1.92
CA ILE A 81 3.82 -10.24 2.58
C ILE A 81 2.56 -9.38 2.51
N VAL A 82 1.49 -9.94 1.97
CA VAL A 82 0.16 -9.35 1.91
C VAL A 82 -0.84 -10.18 2.70
N THR A 83 -1.76 -9.51 3.41
CA THR A 83 -2.65 -10.12 4.40
C THR A 83 -4.12 -9.87 4.14
N GLY A 84 -4.47 -9.25 3.01
CA GLY A 84 -5.85 -8.94 2.66
C GLY A 84 -6.78 -10.16 2.78
N ALA A 85 -8.00 -9.97 3.25
CA ALA A 85 -8.99 -11.05 3.43
C ALA A 85 -9.41 -11.73 2.12
N ARG A 86 -9.13 -11.12 0.98
CA ARG A 86 -9.31 -11.66 -0.39
C ARG A 86 -8.26 -11.05 -1.30
N ARG A 87 -7.90 -11.75 -2.38
CA ARG A 87 -7.06 -11.18 -3.45
C ARG A 87 -7.75 -9.94 -4.02
N THR A 88 -7.34 -8.77 -3.55
CA THR A 88 -7.80 -7.50 -4.09
C THR A 88 -6.90 -7.07 -5.24
N GLU A 89 -7.42 -6.29 -6.15
CA GLU A 89 -6.64 -5.70 -7.25
C GLU A 89 -5.50 -4.83 -6.73
N ILE A 90 -5.71 -4.15 -5.59
CA ILE A 90 -4.68 -3.38 -4.87
C ILE A 90 -3.45 -4.22 -4.61
N VAL A 91 -3.63 -5.43 -4.04
CA VAL A 91 -2.54 -6.38 -3.80
C VAL A 91 -1.83 -6.76 -5.10
N SER A 92 -2.61 -6.98 -6.18
CA SER A 92 -2.06 -7.33 -7.50
C SER A 92 -1.24 -6.20 -8.10
N GLU A 93 -1.69 -4.94 -7.99
CA GLU A 93 -0.95 -3.76 -8.46
C GLU A 93 0.33 -3.52 -7.65
N ILE A 94 0.25 -3.61 -6.32
CA ILE A 94 1.42 -3.48 -5.44
C ILE A 94 2.46 -4.56 -5.79
N ARG A 95 2.04 -5.82 -5.89
CA ARG A 95 2.92 -6.94 -6.27
C ARG A 95 3.57 -6.73 -7.63
N ALA A 96 2.78 -6.31 -8.63
CA ALA A 96 3.28 -6.08 -9.98
C ALA A 96 4.36 -5.00 -9.99
N GLU A 97 4.15 -3.90 -9.26
CA GLU A 97 5.12 -2.81 -9.18
C GLU A 97 6.37 -3.21 -8.41
N VAL A 98 6.25 -3.86 -7.24
CA VAL A 98 7.41 -4.37 -6.48
C VAL A 98 8.20 -5.38 -7.31
N THR A 99 7.52 -6.29 -8.05
CA THR A 99 8.18 -7.23 -8.96
C THR A 99 8.98 -6.50 -10.05
N ARG A 100 8.37 -5.48 -10.65
CA ARG A 100 9.01 -4.67 -11.70
C ARG A 100 10.26 -3.96 -11.16
N LEU A 101 10.17 -3.38 -9.96
CA LEU A 101 11.27 -2.67 -9.30
C LEU A 101 12.39 -3.63 -8.88
N ALA A 102 12.05 -4.76 -8.25
CA ALA A 102 13.02 -5.79 -7.88
C ALA A 102 13.82 -6.27 -9.09
N ARG A 103 13.14 -6.61 -10.20
CA ARG A 103 13.82 -7.01 -11.46
C ARG A 103 14.76 -5.94 -11.98
N ARG A 104 14.35 -4.66 -11.94
CA ARG A 104 15.22 -3.54 -12.39
C ARG A 104 16.48 -3.38 -11.55
N MET A 105 16.43 -3.82 -10.30
CA MET A 105 17.54 -3.77 -9.36
C MET A 105 18.33 -5.09 -9.29
N GLY A 106 17.99 -6.08 -10.13
CA GLY A 106 18.62 -7.39 -10.12
C GLY A 106 18.25 -8.25 -8.90
N LEU A 107 17.21 -7.86 -8.15
CA LEU A 107 16.76 -8.55 -6.93
C LEU A 107 15.71 -9.61 -7.26
N SER A 108 15.67 -10.68 -6.46
CA SER A 108 14.59 -11.64 -6.46
C SER A 108 13.45 -11.18 -5.53
N LEU A 109 12.20 -11.50 -5.86
CA LEU A 109 11.05 -11.25 -5.00
C LEU A 109 10.51 -12.56 -4.42
N ALA A 110 10.53 -12.70 -3.10
CA ALA A 110 9.73 -13.68 -2.37
C ALA A 110 8.34 -13.09 -2.10
N PHE A 111 7.32 -13.62 -2.75
CA PHE A 111 5.94 -13.17 -2.56
C PHE A 111 5.19 -14.13 -1.63
N GLY A 112 4.62 -13.60 -0.55
CA GLY A 112 3.79 -14.31 0.41
C GLY A 112 2.37 -13.77 0.42
N ASP A 113 1.41 -14.60 0.03
CA ASP A 113 -0.02 -14.29 0.05
C ASP A 113 -0.68 -15.02 1.23
N ALA A 114 -0.97 -14.27 2.30
CA ALA A 114 -1.69 -14.78 3.47
C ALA A 114 -3.21 -14.69 3.34
N SER A 115 -3.74 -14.19 2.21
CA SER A 115 -5.17 -14.02 2.00
C SER A 115 -5.95 -15.30 2.28
N ALA A 116 -7.06 -15.18 3.02
CA ALA A 116 -7.94 -16.29 3.34
C ALA A 116 -9.38 -15.80 3.56
N LEU A 117 -10.32 -16.75 3.70
CA LEU A 117 -11.73 -16.43 3.90
C LEU A 117 -12.04 -15.87 5.31
N ASN A 118 -11.19 -16.18 6.28
CA ASN A 118 -11.36 -15.72 7.65
C ASN A 118 -10.07 -15.16 8.24
N ALA A 119 -10.19 -14.24 9.18
CA ALA A 119 -9.07 -13.52 9.77
C ALA A 119 -8.10 -14.42 10.55
N SER A 120 -8.57 -15.51 11.17
CA SER A 120 -7.71 -16.44 11.92
C SER A 120 -6.77 -17.21 10.98
N GLU A 121 -7.25 -17.60 9.81
CA GLU A 121 -6.42 -18.26 8.81
C GLU A 121 -5.42 -17.27 8.18
N VAL A 122 -5.81 -16.01 7.95
CA VAL A 122 -4.90 -14.94 7.53
C VAL A 122 -3.74 -14.80 8.53
N ALA A 123 -4.05 -14.67 9.82
CA ALA A 123 -3.06 -14.54 10.87
C ALA A 123 -2.08 -15.73 10.91
N LYS A 124 -2.60 -16.96 10.81
CA LYS A 124 -1.80 -18.19 10.78
C LYS A 124 -0.85 -18.23 9.59
N ARG A 125 -1.36 -17.90 8.39
CA ARG A 125 -0.56 -17.86 7.16
C ARG A 125 0.50 -16.76 7.20
N ALA A 126 0.17 -15.58 7.69
CA ALA A 126 1.12 -14.48 7.82
C ALA A 126 2.31 -14.85 8.73
N LEU A 127 2.05 -15.48 9.88
CA LEU A 127 3.09 -15.99 10.78
C LEU A 127 3.96 -17.07 10.11
N ALA A 128 3.36 -17.98 9.35
CA ALA A 128 4.09 -19.02 8.64
C ALA A 128 4.97 -18.44 7.53
N LEU A 129 4.48 -17.43 6.80
CA LEU A 129 5.23 -16.72 5.77
C LEU A 129 6.42 -15.95 6.36
N ALA A 130 6.22 -15.27 7.50
CA ALA A 130 7.33 -14.59 8.19
C ALA A 130 8.43 -15.57 8.56
N LYS A 131 8.09 -16.73 9.14
CA LYS A 131 9.05 -17.81 9.44
C LYS A 131 9.75 -18.36 8.19
N ASP A 132 9.02 -18.49 7.08
CA ASP A 132 9.60 -18.95 5.81
C ASP A 132 10.59 -17.92 5.24
N PHE A 133 10.26 -16.62 5.28
CA PHE A 133 11.11 -15.53 4.82
C PHE A 133 12.38 -15.40 5.67
N VAL A 134 12.27 -15.56 6.98
CA VAL A 134 13.43 -15.66 7.87
C VAL A 134 14.33 -16.84 7.50
N ARG A 135 13.75 -18.03 7.26
CA ARG A 135 14.52 -19.21 6.83
C ARG A 135 15.24 -18.99 5.49
N ARG A 136 14.59 -18.30 4.57
CA ARG A 136 15.17 -17.95 3.25
C ARG A 136 16.17 -16.80 3.31
N ARG A 137 16.36 -16.18 4.49
CA ARG A 137 17.28 -15.06 4.69
C ARG A 137 17.01 -13.91 3.72
N VAL A 138 15.73 -13.49 3.59
CA VAL A 138 15.41 -12.31 2.78
C VAL A 138 16.12 -11.08 3.34
N SER A 139 16.57 -10.18 2.47
CA SER A 139 17.35 -8.99 2.87
C SER A 139 16.49 -7.91 3.52
N GLY A 140 15.17 -7.94 3.28
CA GLY A 140 14.20 -7.03 3.86
C GLY A 140 12.79 -7.37 3.42
N VAL A 141 11.78 -6.81 4.10
CA VAL A 141 10.38 -7.17 3.89
C VAL A 141 9.49 -5.93 3.78
N ILE A 142 8.64 -5.88 2.74
CA ILE A 142 7.46 -5.02 2.70
C ILE A 142 6.31 -5.85 3.27
N LEU A 143 5.71 -5.35 4.36
CA LEU A 143 4.66 -6.05 5.10
C LEU A 143 3.36 -5.26 5.10
N GLN A 144 2.28 -5.86 4.60
CA GLN A 144 0.93 -5.42 4.95
C GLN A 144 0.55 -6.09 6.27
N PRO A 145 0.28 -5.32 7.36
CA PRO A 145 -0.11 -5.88 8.65
C PRO A 145 -1.38 -6.72 8.57
N VAL A 146 -1.52 -7.67 9.49
CA VAL A 146 -2.77 -8.41 9.69
C VAL A 146 -3.81 -7.46 10.26
N GLU A 147 -4.97 -7.39 9.61
CA GLU A 147 -6.12 -6.58 10.00
C GLU A 147 -7.36 -7.46 10.25
N PHE A 148 -8.44 -6.87 10.74
CA PHE A 148 -9.75 -7.53 11.00
C PHE A 148 -9.69 -8.75 11.93
N HIS A 149 -8.57 -8.98 12.61
CA HIS A 149 -8.40 -10.04 13.60
C HIS A 149 -8.43 -9.45 15.02
N ARG A 150 -9.21 -10.06 15.95
CA ARG A 150 -9.33 -9.55 17.32
C ARG A 150 -7.99 -9.38 18.06
N ASN A 151 -7.00 -10.19 17.70
CA ASN A 151 -5.65 -10.16 18.28
C ASN A 151 -4.63 -9.69 17.21
N ALA A 152 -5.00 -8.79 16.29
CA ALA A 152 -4.13 -8.33 15.21
C ALA A 152 -2.80 -7.77 15.75
N ARG A 153 -2.84 -6.97 16.83
CA ARG A 153 -1.65 -6.39 17.47
C ARG A 153 -0.65 -7.45 17.90
N GLN A 154 -1.09 -8.52 18.60
CA GLN A 154 -0.21 -9.59 19.06
C GLN A 154 0.35 -10.43 17.89
N VAL A 155 -0.46 -10.66 16.86
CA VAL A 155 -0.01 -11.38 15.65
C VAL A 155 1.06 -10.57 14.94
N ASN A 156 0.84 -9.28 14.70
CA ASN A 156 1.78 -8.39 14.06
C ASN A 156 3.08 -8.25 14.85
N ALA A 157 2.99 -8.10 16.19
CA ALA A 157 4.17 -8.08 17.06
C ALA A 157 5.04 -9.33 16.87
N ARG A 158 4.43 -10.53 16.88
CA ARG A 158 5.16 -11.79 16.65
C ARG A 158 5.77 -11.89 15.26
N ILE A 159 5.14 -11.33 14.23
CA ILE A 159 5.72 -11.27 12.88
C ILE A 159 6.96 -10.38 12.88
N LEU A 160 6.87 -9.20 13.49
CA LEU A 160 7.99 -8.25 13.56
C LEU A 160 9.15 -8.77 14.41
N GLU A 161 8.87 -9.42 15.54
CA GLU A 161 9.88 -10.07 16.40
C GLU A 161 10.72 -11.07 15.60
N GLN A 162 10.11 -11.92 14.76
CA GLN A 162 10.84 -12.88 13.92
C GLN A 162 11.84 -12.21 12.98
N PHE A 163 11.48 -11.06 12.39
CA PHE A 163 12.37 -10.31 11.51
C PHE A 163 13.44 -9.55 12.30
N ALA A 164 13.06 -8.92 13.42
CA ALA A 164 13.97 -8.16 14.28
C ALA A 164 15.09 -9.03 14.85
N GLU A 165 14.78 -10.26 15.32
CA GLU A 165 15.77 -11.23 15.81
C GLU A 165 16.86 -11.58 14.77
N LYS A 166 16.60 -11.38 13.50
CA LYS A 166 17.52 -11.67 12.41
C LYS A 166 18.06 -10.40 11.74
N GLY A 167 17.72 -9.23 12.27
CA GLY A 167 18.14 -7.95 11.69
C GLY A 167 17.56 -7.69 10.29
N ILE A 168 16.41 -8.30 9.96
CA ILE A 168 15.75 -8.11 8.67
C ILE A 168 14.87 -6.85 8.77
N PRO A 169 15.17 -5.78 8.00
CA PRO A 169 14.37 -4.56 8.02
C PRO A 169 12.97 -4.79 7.44
N VAL A 170 11.99 -4.08 8.02
CA VAL A 170 10.59 -4.14 7.61
C VAL A 170 10.09 -2.74 7.30
N VAL A 171 9.42 -2.59 6.15
CA VAL A 171 8.62 -1.42 5.78
C VAL A 171 7.16 -1.82 5.74
N LEU A 172 6.30 -1.07 6.44
CA LEU A 172 4.86 -1.32 6.48
C LEU A 172 4.16 -0.63 5.32
N ILE A 173 3.13 -1.28 4.79
CA ILE A 173 2.20 -0.65 3.86
C ILE A 173 0.79 -0.62 4.44
N ASP A 174 0.06 0.44 4.09
CA ASP A 174 -1.33 0.69 4.47
C ASP A 174 -1.48 1.23 5.90
N CYS A 175 -1.13 0.48 6.94
CA CYS A 175 -1.31 0.88 8.33
C CYS A 175 -0.11 0.54 9.22
N ASP A 176 -0.08 1.16 10.41
CA ASP A 176 0.81 0.78 11.50
C ASP A 176 0.32 -0.51 12.19
N VAL A 177 1.21 -1.19 12.89
CA VAL A 177 0.93 -2.38 13.71
C VAL A 177 0.46 -2.02 15.12
N VAL A 178 0.53 -0.75 15.47
CA VAL A 178 0.03 -0.18 16.73
C VAL A 178 -1.06 0.86 16.46
N GLU A 179 -1.91 1.09 17.46
CA GLU A 179 -3.00 2.07 17.33
C GLU A 179 -2.53 3.47 17.70
N PRO A 180 -3.01 4.51 17.00
CA PRO A 180 -2.74 5.89 17.39
C PRO A 180 -3.19 6.17 18.84
N PRO A 181 -2.47 7.01 19.61
CA PRO A 181 -1.38 7.89 19.15
C PRO A 181 -0.01 7.23 19.05
N ASP A 182 0.11 5.95 19.47
CA ASP A 182 1.38 5.22 19.43
C ASP A 182 1.89 5.01 18.00
N ARG A 183 3.20 4.81 17.89
CA ARG A 183 3.90 4.54 16.61
C ARG A 183 4.85 3.37 16.80
N SER A 184 4.92 2.48 15.82
CA SER A 184 5.85 1.34 15.84
C SER A 184 7.32 1.74 15.67
N GLY A 185 7.59 2.93 15.15
CA GLY A 185 8.95 3.35 14.77
C GLY A 185 9.44 2.73 13.47
N LEU A 186 8.57 2.06 12.71
CA LEU A 186 8.87 1.53 11.37
C LEU A 186 8.43 2.53 10.29
N ASP A 187 9.04 2.43 9.11
CA ASP A 187 8.57 3.14 7.94
C ASP A 187 7.21 2.63 7.52
N ILE A 188 6.31 3.56 7.17
CA ILE A 188 4.95 3.25 6.73
C ILE A 188 4.65 4.02 5.46
N VAL A 189 4.08 3.35 4.47
CA VAL A 189 3.59 3.98 3.25
C VAL A 189 2.13 3.59 3.01
N GLY A 190 1.25 4.58 3.02
CA GLY A 190 -0.19 4.38 2.80
C GLY A 190 -0.86 5.61 2.24
N ILE A 191 -2.19 5.68 2.32
CA ILE A 191 -2.96 6.87 1.97
C ILE A 191 -3.38 7.66 3.20
N ASP A 192 -3.71 8.94 3.01
CA ASP A 192 -4.46 9.69 4.01
C ASP A 192 -5.92 9.22 4.05
N ASN A 193 -6.20 8.26 4.93
CA ASN A 193 -7.53 7.66 5.09
C ASN A 193 -8.57 8.64 5.61
N PHE A 194 -8.18 9.63 6.44
CA PHE A 194 -9.10 10.66 6.89
C PHE A 194 -9.51 11.56 5.72
N HIS A 195 -8.52 12.02 4.93
CA HIS A 195 -8.79 12.81 3.74
C HIS A 195 -9.65 12.04 2.72
N ALA A 196 -9.38 10.73 2.52
CA ALA A 196 -10.18 9.85 1.68
C ALA A 196 -11.66 9.82 2.10
N GLY A 197 -11.91 9.65 3.41
CA GLY A 197 -13.26 9.69 3.97
C GLY A 197 -13.93 11.05 3.83
N ARG A 198 -13.20 12.14 4.07
CA ARG A 198 -13.69 13.51 3.91
C ARG A 198 -14.03 13.82 2.45
N MET A 199 -13.22 13.36 1.50
CA MET A 199 -13.42 13.56 0.07
C MET A 199 -14.72 12.91 -0.40
N ILE A 200 -14.97 11.66 -0.01
CA ILE A 200 -16.21 10.93 -0.37
C ILE A 200 -17.43 11.54 0.33
N GLY A 201 -17.28 11.96 1.58
CA GLY A 201 -18.32 12.67 2.33
C GLY A 201 -18.71 13.99 1.64
N ALA A 202 -17.74 14.82 1.29
CA ALA A 202 -18.00 16.09 0.59
C ALA A 202 -18.69 15.86 -0.77
N HIS A 203 -18.27 14.83 -1.50
CA HIS A 203 -18.94 14.44 -2.76
C HIS A 203 -20.41 14.08 -2.53
N LEU A 204 -20.72 13.23 -1.56
CA LEU A 204 -22.10 12.84 -1.25
C LEU A 204 -22.95 14.03 -0.78
N LEU A 205 -22.38 14.94 0.02
CA LEU A 205 -23.05 16.17 0.44
C LEU A 205 -23.41 17.05 -0.77
N ALA A 206 -22.48 17.22 -1.71
CA ALA A 206 -22.70 17.93 -2.96
C ALA A 206 -23.76 17.27 -3.86
N ARG A 207 -23.97 15.95 -3.73
CA ARG A 207 -25.05 15.19 -4.38
C ARG A 207 -26.37 15.22 -3.61
N GLY A 208 -26.47 16.04 -2.58
CA GLY A 208 -27.70 16.25 -1.82
C GLY A 208 -27.96 15.23 -0.72
N ALA A 209 -27.01 14.38 -0.39
CA ALA A 209 -27.15 13.46 0.75
C ALA A 209 -27.27 14.25 2.07
N ARG A 210 -28.09 13.77 2.99
CA ARG A 210 -28.30 14.34 4.32
C ARG A 210 -28.18 13.29 5.42
N ASN A 211 -28.68 12.08 5.16
CA ASN A 211 -28.66 10.94 6.08
C ASN A 211 -27.73 9.85 5.54
N VAL A 212 -26.47 9.89 5.98
CA VAL A 212 -25.43 8.99 5.48
C VAL A 212 -25.22 7.86 6.50
N ALA A 213 -25.01 6.63 6.01
CA ALA A 213 -24.50 5.54 6.82
C ALA A 213 -23.07 5.18 6.37
N PHE A 214 -22.26 4.68 7.32
CA PHE A 214 -20.97 4.05 7.05
C PHE A 214 -21.08 2.56 7.32
N LEU A 215 -20.80 1.72 6.32
CA LEU A 215 -20.86 0.26 6.43
C LEU A 215 -19.47 -0.33 6.60
N SER A 216 -19.26 -1.09 7.67
CA SER A 216 -18.02 -1.80 7.96
C SER A 216 -18.24 -3.21 8.46
N GLN A 217 -17.20 -4.04 8.35
CA GLN A 217 -17.11 -5.32 9.04
C GLN A 217 -16.62 -5.10 10.47
N ALA A 218 -17.00 -6.01 11.40
CA ALA A 218 -16.51 -5.98 12.77
C ALA A 218 -14.97 -6.15 12.85
N ASN A 219 -14.37 -5.67 13.93
CA ASN A 219 -12.91 -5.64 14.15
C ASN A 219 -12.17 -4.89 13.02
N TYR A 220 -12.74 -3.79 12.58
CA TYR A 220 -12.13 -2.97 11.52
C TYR A 220 -10.83 -2.29 12.04
N PRO A 221 -9.83 -2.13 11.16
CA PRO A 221 -8.55 -1.50 11.50
C PRO A 221 -8.66 0.03 11.60
N ALA A 222 -7.59 0.65 12.11
CA ALA A 222 -7.49 2.11 12.22
C ALA A 222 -7.69 2.83 10.87
N THR A 223 -7.31 2.23 9.75
CA THR A 223 -7.53 2.78 8.39
C THR A 223 -9.02 3.01 8.13
N ILE A 224 -9.87 2.05 8.46
CA ILE A 224 -11.33 2.17 8.31
C ILE A 224 -11.92 3.18 9.30
N LEU A 225 -11.42 3.19 10.54
CA LEU A 225 -11.82 4.20 11.53
C LEU A 225 -11.52 5.62 11.00
N ARG A 226 -10.33 5.85 10.46
CA ARG A 226 -9.95 7.15 9.88
C ARG A 226 -10.81 7.53 8.68
N ARG A 227 -11.17 6.59 7.79
CA ARG A 227 -12.15 6.83 6.71
C ARG A 227 -13.50 7.28 7.27
N MET A 228 -13.99 6.59 8.29
CA MET A 228 -15.25 6.91 8.95
C MET A 228 -15.21 8.30 9.62
N GLU A 229 -14.13 8.64 10.32
CA GLU A 229 -13.91 9.95 10.93
C GLU A 229 -13.90 11.05 9.87
N GLY A 230 -13.28 10.81 8.71
CA GLY A 230 -13.30 11.71 7.56
C GLY A 230 -14.73 11.96 7.05
N VAL A 231 -15.55 10.93 6.94
CA VAL A 231 -16.98 11.07 6.57
C VAL A 231 -17.73 11.85 7.66
N ARG A 232 -17.51 11.55 8.95
CA ARG A 232 -18.11 12.26 10.08
C ARG A 232 -17.77 13.76 10.11
N SER A 233 -16.59 14.14 9.69
CA SER A 233 -16.20 15.55 9.62
C SER A 233 -17.07 16.39 8.68
N VAL A 234 -17.70 15.72 7.69
CA VAL A 234 -18.64 16.34 6.75
C VAL A 234 -20.09 16.16 7.20
N PHE A 235 -20.39 15.03 7.84
CA PHE A 235 -21.71 14.68 8.36
C PHE A 235 -21.68 14.52 9.89
N PRO A 236 -21.68 15.61 10.67
CA PRO A 236 -21.58 15.53 12.14
C PRO A 236 -22.72 14.74 12.78
N ARG A 237 -23.88 14.62 12.10
CA ARG A 237 -25.02 13.81 12.52
C ARG A 237 -24.86 12.32 12.21
N LEU A 238 -23.76 11.89 11.59
CA LEU A 238 -23.38 10.48 11.49
C LEU A 238 -22.99 9.97 12.88
N GLY A 239 -23.99 9.89 13.78
CA GLY A 239 -23.84 9.35 15.12
C GLY A 239 -23.71 7.82 15.10
N GLU A 240 -23.75 7.19 16.27
CA GLU A 240 -23.66 5.72 16.39
C GLU A 240 -24.71 4.97 15.54
N ARG A 241 -25.91 5.52 15.36
CA ARG A 241 -26.96 4.94 14.52
C ARG A 241 -26.65 4.97 13.01
N GLY A 242 -25.72 5.81 12.56
CA GLY A 242 -25.27 5.87 11.16
C GLY A 242 -24.10 4.93 10.85
N VAL A 243 -23.56 4.22 11.85
CA VAL A 243 -22.49 3.25 11.67
C VAL A 243 -23.08 1.85 11.71
N VAL A 244 -23.02 1.14 10.57
CA VAL A 244 -23.52 -0.22 10.41
C VAL A 244 -22.33 -1.17 10.44
N VAL A 245 -22.13 -1.86 11.56
CA VAL A 245 -21.05 -2.84 11.72
C VAL A 245 -21.65 -4.24 11.74
N LEU A 246 -21.19 -5.09 10.82
CA LEU A 246 -21.65 -6.46 10.69
C LEU A 246 -20.48 -7.44 10.81
N ARG A 247 -20.75 -8.66 11.28
CA ARG A 247 -19.72 -9.72 11.33
C ARG A 247 -19.36 -10.21 9.93
N GLU A 248 -20.32 -10.23 9.01
CA GLU A 248 -20.13 -10.56 7.61
C GLU A 248 -20.88 -9.59 6.71
N LEU A 249 -20.33 -9.28 5.56
CA LEU A 249 -20.93 -8.39 4.58
C LEU A 249 -21.55 -9.19 3.41
N SER A 250 -22.22 -10.31 3.75
CA SER A 250 -22.96 -11.10 2.77
C SER A 250 -24.27 -10.40 2.37
N VAL A 251 -24.74 -10.65 1.14
CA VAL A 251 -25.97 -10.04 0.62
C VAL A 251 -27.18 -10.31 1.54
N PRO A 252 -27.39 -11.53 2.12
CA PRO A 252 -28.50 -11.75 3.05
C PRO A 252 -28.36 -10.97 4.36
N ALA A 253 -27.14 -10.86 4.93
CA ALA A 253 -26.90 -10.11 6.16
C ALA A 253 -27.15 -8.61 5.96
N LEU A 254 -26.66 -8.06 4.86
CA LEU A 254 -26.88 -6.67 4.44
C LEU A 254 -28.36 -6.38 4.20
N ALA A 255 -29.08 -7.25 3.51
CA ALA A 255 -30.51 -7.08 3.27
C ALA A 255 -31.30 -7.06 4.59
N ARG A 256 -30.95 -7.90 5.58
CA ARG A 256 -31.57 -7.87 6.91
C ARG A 256 -31.28 -6.57 7.66
N ALA A 257 -30.03 -6.12 7.65
CA ALA A 257 -29.61 -4.91 8.35
C ALA A 257 -30.28 -3.66 7.78
N PHE A 258 -30.25 -3.51 6.47
CA PHE A 258 -30.76 -2.32 5.78
C PHE A 258 -32.29 -2.30 5.59
N ARG A 259 -33.00 -3.41 5.83
CA ARG A 259 -34.48 -3.43 5.81
C ARG A 259 -35.07 -2.51 6.89
N LYS A 260 -34.37 -2.34 8.04
CA LYS A 260 -34.81 -1.56 9.17
C LYS A 260 -34.35 -0.10 9.17
N LEU A 261 -33.58 0.30 8.14
CA LEU A 261 -32.98 1.64 8.05
C LEU A 261 -33.71 2.47 6.98
N ASP A 262 -34.84 3.06 7.38
CA ASP A 262 -35.78 3.67 6.42
C ASP A 262 -35.41 5.06 5.89
N ARG A 263 -34.47 5.76 6.52
CA ARG A 263 -34.16 7.18 6.20
C ARG A 263 -32.74 7.43 5.75
N ILE A 264 -32.06 6.41 5.19
CA ILE A 264 -30.72 6.57 4.67
C ILE A 264 -30.79 6.92 3.19
N ASP A 265 -30.16 8.03 2.80
CA ASP A 265 -30.09 8.51 1.42
C ASP A 265 -28.70 8.31 0.79
N ALA A 266 -27.69 7.91 1.58
CA ALA A 266 -26.38 7.48 1.08
C ALA A 266 -25.70 6.47 2.01
N VAL A 267 -24.90 5.57 1.44
CA VAL A 267 -24.03 4.64 2.20
C VAL A 267 -22.61 4.71 1.68
N VAL A 268 -21.68 4.96 2.58
CA VAL A 268 -20.24 4.80 2.35
C VAL A 268 -19.83 3.41 2.84
N CYS A 269 -19.31 2.58 1.96
CA CYS A 269 -18.84 1.24 2.28
C CYS A 269 -17.33 1.24 2.57
N GLN A 270 -16.86 0.40 3.48
CA GLN A 270 -15.45 0.29 3.83
C GLN A 270 -14.53 0.05 2.62
N ASN A 271 -15.03 -0.65 1.59
CA ASN A 271 -14.36 -0.91 0.31
C ASN A 271 -15.38 -1.26 -0.80
N ASP A 272 -14.92 -1.44 -2.02
CA ASP A 272 -15.76 -1.71 -3.19
C ASP A 272 -16.45 -3.07 -3.13
N ILE A 273 -15.82 -4.09 -2.54
CA ILE A 273 -16.45 -5.42 -2.38
C ILE A 273 -17.69 -5.31 -1.49
N ALA A 274 -17.58 -4.56 -0.39
CA ALA A 274 -18.72 -4.28 0.48
C ALA A 274 -19.83 -3.51 -0.27
N ALA A 275 -19.44 -2.54 -1.11
CA ALA A 275 -20.38 -1.76 -1.92
C ALA A 275 -21.14 -2.63 -2.93
N VAL A 276 -20.45 -3.54 -3.63
CA VAL A 276 -21.09 -4.49 -4.58
C VAL A 276 -22.12 -5.36 -3.87
N ASN A 277 -21.75 -5.93 -2.73
CA ASN A 277 -22.65 -6.77 -1.94
C ASN A 277 -23.86 -5.98 -1.43
N LEU A 278 -23.65 -4.71 -1.03
CA LEU A 278 -24.73 -3.82 -0.60
C LEU A 278 -25.67 -3.48 -1.77
N MET A 279 -25.14 -3.14 -2.94
CA MET A 279 -25.95 -2.86 -4.13
C MET A 279 -26.81 -4.09 -4.51
N ALA A 280 -26.24 -5.30 -4.41
CA ALA A 280 -27.00 -6.53 -4.62
C ALA A 280 -28.09 -6.73 -3.54
N ALA A 281 -27.80 -6.35 -2.28
CA ALA A 281 -28.80 -6.39 -1.19
C ALA A 281 -29.93 -5.36 -1.43
N PHE A 282 -29.60 -4.15 -1.85
CA PHE A 282 -30.60 -3.13 -2.18
C PHE A 282 -31.51 -3.56 -3.34
N ARG A 283 -30.95 -4.19 -4.37
CA ARG A 283 -31.76 -4.75 -5.47
C ARG A 283 -32.79 -5.78 -4.94
N ARG A 284 -32.42 -6.65 -3.99
CA ARG A 284 -33.33 -7.60 -3.34
C ARG A 284 -34.41 -6.92 -2.48
N LEU A 285 -34.12 -5.72 -1.97
CA LEU A 285 -35.06 -4.91 -1.19
C LEU A 285 -35.91 -3.97 -2.04
N GLY A 286 -35.76 -3.99 -3.37
CA GLY A 286 -36.43 -3.08 -4.27
C GLY A 286 -35.95 -1.64 -4.20
N ARG A 287 -34.79 -1.38 -3.55
CA ARG A 287 -34.18 -0.05 -3.48
C ARG A 287 -33.26 0.16 -4.69
N ARG A 288 -33.46 1.24 -5.40
CA ARG A 288 -32.69 1.60 -6.59
C ARG A 288 -31.46 2.46 -6.21
N VAL A 289 -30.35 2.16 -6.82
CA VAL A 289 -29.13 2.98 -6.76
C VAL A 289 -28.94 3.59 -8.15
N PRO A 290 -28.81 4.90 -8.27
CA PRO A 290 -28.68 5.95 -7.25
C PRO A 290 -29.99 6.63 -6.79
N GLU A 291 -31.16 6.29 -7.38
CA GLU A 291 -32.42 7.04 -7.25
C GLU A 291 -32.89 7.12 -5.80
N ASP A 292 -32.95 5.98 -5.11
CA ASP A 292 -33.44 5.88 -3.73
C ASP A 292 -32.30 6.03 -2.70
N VAL A 293 -31.08 5.56 -3.04
CA VAL A 293 -29.89 5.58 -2.17
C VAL A 293 -28.60 5.69 -2.97
N LEU A 294 -27.72 6.59 -2.57
CA LEU A 294 -26.36 6.69 -3.13
C LEU A 294 -25.44 5.66 -2.49
N VAL A 295 -24.55 5.06 -3.27
CA VAL A 295 -23.56 4.10 -2.75
C VAL A 295 -22.16 4.49 -3.24
N ALA A 296 -21.19 4.52 -2.31
CA ALA A 296 -19.81 4.79 -2.62
C ALA A 296 -18.87 3.84 -1.86
N GLY A 297 -17.72 3.53 -2.46
CA GLY A 297 -16.72 2.62 -1.94
C GLY A 297 -15.31 3.19 -1.88
N PHE A 298 -14.35 2.33 -1.62
CA PHE A 298 -12.91 2.60 -1.67
C PHE A 298 -12.24 1.46 -2.44
N ASP A 299 -11.11 1.73 -3.05
CA ASP A 299 -10.15 0.90 -3.77
C ASP A 299 -10.18 1.11 -5.29
N ASP A 300 -11.31 1.50 -5.86
CA ASP A 300 -11.52 1.67 -7.31
C ASP A 300 -11.06 0.46 -8.12
N VAL A 301 -11.60 -0.70 -7.75
CA VAL A 301 -11.31 -1.98 -8.41
C VAL A 301 -11.75 -1.98 -9.88
N ALA A 302 -11.07 -2.79 -10.75
CA ALA A 302 -11.28 -2.78 -12.20
C ALA A 302 -12.73 -3.08 -12.62
N TYR A 303 -13.50 -3.79 -11.82
CA TYR A 303 -14.91 -4.02 -12.11
C TYR A 303 -15.85 -2.88 -11.66
N ALA A 304 -15.38 -1.88 -10.88
CA ALA A 304 -16.20 -0.76 -10.42
C ALA A 304 -16.89 0.01 -11.60
N PRO A 305 -16.20 0.30 -12.72
CA PRO A 305 -16.83 0.90 -13.89
C PRO A 305 -17.82 -0.01 -14.63
N LEU A 306 -17.71 -1.33 -14.47
CA LEU A 306 -18.52 -2.33 -15.15
C LEU A 306 -19.83 -2.65 -14.43
N LEU A 307 -20.01 -2.17 -13.21
CA LEU A 307 -21.23 -2.35 -12.44
C LEU A 307 -22.38 -1.54 -13.01
N HIS A 308 -23.62 -1.96 -12.72
CA HIS A 308 -24.84 -1.26 -13.08
C HIS A 308 -25.69 -0.97 -11.82
N PRO A 309 -25.67 0.30 -11.37
CA PRO A 309 -24.89 1.45 -11.85
C PRO A 309 -23.38 1.30 -11.53
N SER A 310 -22.51 1.95 -12.34
CA SER A 310 -21.06 1.98 -12.09
C SER A 310 -20.73 2.66 -10.76
N LEU A 311 -19.78 2.09 -10.01
CA LEU A 311 -19.52 2.44 -8.61
C LEU A 311 -18.58 3.65 -8.49
N THR A 312 -19.03 4.68 -7.76
CA THR A 312 -18.18 5.76 -7.27
C THR A 312 -17.26 5.22 -6.18
N SER A 313 -15.95 5.47 -6.33
CA SER A 313 -14.95 4.93 -5.42
C SER A 313 -13.76 5.87 -5.23
N VAL A 314 -13.04 5.71 -4.15
CA VAL A 314 -11.77 6.40 -3.88
C VAL A 314 -10.62 5.49 -4.32
N ARG A 315 -9.86 5.95 -5.34
CA ARG A 315 -8.70 5.23 -5.87
C ARG A 315 -7.46 5.47 -5.03
N GLN A 316 -6.77 4.40 -4.70
CA GLN A 316 -5.47 4.44 -4.04
C GLN A 316 -4.34 4.46 -5.10
N PRO A 317 -3.27 5.26 -4.91
CA PRO A 317 -2.13 5.30 -5.84
C PRO A 317 -1.17 4.12 -5.61
N CYS A 318 -1.62 2.88 -5.83
CA CYS A 318 -0.92 1.64 -5.47
C CYS A 318 0.51 1.56 -5.99
N ARG A 319 0.76 2.03 -7.23
CA ARG A 319 2.13 2.04 -7.80
C ARG A 319 3.06 2.99 -7.06
N GLN A 320 2.56 4.16 -6.63
CA GLN A 320 3.36 5.12 -5.88
C GLN A 320 3.64 4.60 -4.47
N ILE A 321 2.64 3.97 -3.82
CA ILE A 321 2.79 3.31 -2.52
C ILE A 321 3.86 2.23 -2.61
N ALA A 322 3.75 1.32 -3.58
CA ALA A 322 4.71 0.25 -3.81
C ALA A 322 6.12 0.79 -4.10
N GLY A 323 6.22 1.84 -4.93
CA GLY A 323 7.50 2.47 -5.27
C GLY A 323 8.19 3.06 -4.05
N ARG A 324 7.47 3.87 -3.25
CA ARG A 324 8.07 4.47 -2.05
C ARG A 324 8.41 3.44 -0.98
N ALA A 325 7.56 2.43 -0.77
CA ALA A 325 7.85 1.35 0.17
C ALA A 325 9.11 0.56 -0.25
N PHE A 326 9.28 0.32 -1.54
CA PHE A 326 10.46 -0.34 -2.07
C PHE A 326 11.72 0.51 -1.91
N ASP A 327 11.65 1.82 -2.18
CA ASP A 327 12.78 2.74 -2.01
C ASP A 327 13.22 2.81 -0.54
N LEU A 328 12.27 2.94 0.40
CA LEU A 328 12.54 2.91 1.84
C LEU A 328 13.15 1.57 2.27
N LEU A 329 12.64 0.45 1.75
CA LEU A 329 13.22 -0.86 2.06
C LEU A 329 14.68 -0.97 1.63
N LEU A 330 15.04 -0.49 0.43
CA LEU A 330 16.43 -0.46 -0.02
C LEU A 330 17.31 0.44 0.85
N GLU A 331 16.78 1.58 1.30
CA GLU A 331 17.48 2.46 2.24
C GLU A 331 17.78 1.74 3.56
N ARG A 332 16.83 0.98 4.10
CA ARG A 332 17.02 0.19 5.34
C ARG A 332 17.96 -1.00 5.15
N ILE A 333 17.90 -1.70 4.03
CA ILE A 333 18.85 -2.77 3.67
C ILE A 333 20.28 -2.18 3.59
N GLY A 334 20.43 -0.99 3.01
CA GLY A 334 21.68 -0.23 2.99
C GLY A 334 22.13 0.35 4.34
N LYS A 335 21.42 0.01 5.44
CA LYS A 335 21.71 0.47 6.81
C LYS A 335 21.69 1.99 6.98
N ALA A 336 20.82 2.69 6.26
CA ALA A 336 20.61 4.12 6.45
C ALA A 336 20.03 4.39 7.85
N GLU A 337 20.78 5.10 8.68
CA GLU A 337 20.36 5.58 10.00
C GLU A 337 19.53 6.86 9.88
N SER A 338 18.39 6.77 9.18
CA SER A 338 17.42 7.87 9.10
C SER A 338 16.23 7.58 9.99
N PRO A 339 15.57 8.61 10.54
CA PRO A 339 14.29 8.42 11.25
C PRO A 339 13.28 7.67 10.40
N ALA A 340 12.38 6.93 11.04
CA ALA A 340 11.29 6.26 10.34
C ALA A 340 10.33 7.28 9.73
N GLU A 341 9.88 7.01 8.51
CA GLU A 341 8.97 7.87 7.76
C GLU A 341 7.53 7.35 7.79
N ASP A 342 6.56 8.26 7.94
CA ASP A 342 5.14 8.00 7.72
C ASP A 342 4.68 8.74 6.46
N VAL A 343 4.67 8.05 5.35
CA VAL A 343 4.35 8.62 4.03
C VAL A 343 2.87 8.42 3.73
N ARG A 344 2.11 9.53 3.65
CA ARG A 344 0.67 9.51 3.35
C ARG A 344 0.41 10.11 1.97
N MET A 345 0.10 9.23 1.02
CA MET A 345 -0.20 9.63 -0.35
C MET A 345 -1.64 10.07 -0.51
N MET A 346 -1.88 11.02 -1.38
CA MET A 346 -3.21 11.55 -1.65
C MET A 346 -3.99 10.60 -2.56
N PRO A 347 -5.16 10.11 -2.11
CA PRO A 347 -6.06 9.34 -2.95
C PRO A 347 -6.83 10.22 -3.93
N THR A 348 -7.53 9.61 -4.88
CA THR A 348 -8.35 10.32 -5.88
C THR A 348 -9.78 9.78 -5.88
N LEU A 349 -10.78 10.67 -5.84
CA LEU A 349 -12.17 10.27 -6.00
C LEU A 349 -12.50 10.05 -7.49
N VAL A 350 -13.06 8.90 -7.81
CA VAL A 350 -13.58 8.55 -9.13
C VAL A 350 -15.12 8.49 -9.05
N ALA A 351 -15.74 9.62 -9.38
CA ALA A 351 -17.20 9.74 -9.36
C ALA A 351 -17.84 8.99 -10.55
N ARG A 352 -18.89 8.21 -10.28
CA ARG A 352 -19.62 7.41 -11.25
C ARG A 352 -21.13 7.41 -10.99
N ALA A 353 -21.86 6.58 -11.71
CA ALA A 353 -23.33 6.54 -11.71
C ALA A 353 -23.95 6.22 -10.34
N SER A 354 -23.32 5.43 -9.48
CA SER A 354 -23.88 5.06 -8.17
C SER A 354 -24.10 6.24 -7.20
N THR A 355 -23.57 7.42 -7.53
CA THR A 355 -23.79 8.67 -6.79
C THR A 355 -24.33 9.81 -7.68
N SER A 356 -24.78 9.51 -8.90
CA SER A 356 -25.27 10.50 -9.85
C SER A 356 -26.79 10.36 -9.98
N ARG A 357 -27.54 11.01 -9.08
CA ARG A 357 -29.00 11.09 -9.22
C ARG A 357 -29.37 11.82 -10.51
N PRO A 358 -30.31 11.30 -11.32
CA PRO A 358 -30.87 12.10 -12.42
C PRO A 358 -31.44 13.37 -11.82
N HIS A 359 -31.20 14.50 -12.49
CA HIS A 359 -31.86 15.76 -12.11
C HIS A 359 -33.37 15.51 -12.11
N LYS A 360 -34.03 15.79 -10.96
CA LYS A 360 -35.48 15.93 -10.96
C LYS A 360 -35.76 17.18 -11.81
N SER A 361 -36.16 16.96 -13.06
CA SER A 361 -36.74 17.99 -13.89
C SER A 361 -38.02 18.52 -13.26
#